data_6a3da3b0d83aed2de075ff8a00cbaebf
#
_entry.id   6a3da3b0d83aed2de075ff8a00cbaebf
#
_cell.length_a   1.000
_cell.length_b   1.000
_cell.length_c   1.000
_cell.angle_alpha   90.00
_cell.angle_beta   90.00
_cell.angle_gamma   90.00
#
_symmetry.space_group_name_H-M   'P 1'
#
loop_
_entity.id
_entity.type
_entity.pdbx_description
1 polymer ?
#
loop_
_entity_poly.entity_id
_entity_poly.type
_entity_poly.pdbx_seq_one_letter_code
_entity_poly.pdbx_strand_id
1 'polypeptide(L)'
;MNSTVGVTVAGGNGPGSASNQLDQPHGIWVSPKTGFMYIADTYNNRIQRWKMNDTQGVTIAGTGIAGNLSTMLNWPAGVALNANETFLYVSDQNNNRIQRFDLTV
;
A
#
# COMPACT_ATOMS: atom_id res chain seq x y z
N MET A 1 19.35 -16.94 13.80
CA MET A 1 19.75 -17.44 12.48
C MET A 1 19.59 -16.34 11.44
N ASN A 2 20.56 -16.20 10.59
CA ASN A 2 20.51 -15.20 9.52
C ASN A 2 20.18 -15.86 8.20
N SER A 3 19.24 -15.28 7.49
CA SER A 3 18.92 -15.70 6.13
C SER A 3 19.62 -14.76 5.14
N THR A 4 20.32 -15.33 4.18
CA THR A 4 20.93 -14.57 3.09
C THR A 4 20.07 -14.58 1.83
N VAL A 5 18.90 -15.23 1.90
CA VAL A 5 17.99 -15.37 0.77
C VAL A 5 16.69 -14.66 1.11
N GLY A 6 16.26 -13.75 0.25
CA GLY A 6 14.97 -13.07 0.40
C GLY A 6 13.84 -13.92 -0.11
N VAL A 7 12.63 -13.63 0.39
CA VAL A 7 11.39 -14.25 -0.06
C VAL A 7 10.47 -13.15 -0.54
N THR A 8 9.94 -13.29 -1.75
CA THR A 8 8.95 -12.35 -2.26
C THR A 8 7.61 -12.59 -1.56
N VAL A 9 7.07 -11.56 -0.91
CA VAL A 9 5.82 -11.65 -0.15
C VAL A 9 4.67 -10.89 -0.81
N ALA A 10 4.96 -10.05 -1.79
CA ALA A 10 3.97 -9.31 -2.56
C ALA A 10 4.59 -8.88 -3.89
N GLY A 11 3.80 -8.85 -4.96
CA GLY A 11 4.32 -8.51 -6.28
C GLY A 11 5.23 -9.57 -6.85
N GLY A 12 6.26 -9.14 -7.58
CA GLY A 12 7.21 -10.07 -8.20
C GLY A 12 6.75 -10.60 -9.54
N ASN A 13 5.69 -10.01 -10.12
CA ASN A 13 5.10 -10.44 -11.39
C ASN A 13 5.31 -9.40 -12.48
N GLY A 14 6.44 -8.71 -12.45
CA GLY A 14 6.75 -7.60 -13.33
C GLY A 14 6.05 -6.31 -12.90
N PRO A 15 6.47 -5.16 -13.43
CA PRO A 15 5.81 -3.89 -13.13
C PRO A 15 4.44 -3.84 -13.81
N GLY A 16 3.46 -3.25 -13.13
CA GLY A 16 2.13 -3.09 -13.70
C GLY A 16 1.09 -2.81 -12.65
N SER A 17 -0.17 -2.68 -13.09
CA SER A 17 -1.29 -2.26 -12.27
C SER A 17 -2.29 -3.38 -11.95
N ALA A 18 -2.02 -4.59 -12.35
CA ALA A 18 -2.90 -5.72 -12.02
C ALA A 18 -2.86 -5.99 -10.51
N SER A 19 -3.85 -6.74 -10.01
CA SER A 19 -3.95 -7.01 -8.58
C SER A 19 -2.78 -7.85 -8.04
N ASN A 20 -2.06 -8.56 -8.90
CA ASN A 20 -0.88 -9.33 -8.53
C ASN A 20 0.44 -8.59 -8.81
N GLN A 21 0.37 -7.33 -9.19
CA GLN A 21 1.54 -6.53 -9.57
C GLN A 21 1.67 -5.31 -8.67
N LEU A 22 2.91 -4.85 -8.54
CA LEU A 22 3.28 -3.57 -7.93
C LEU A 22 4.17 -2.83 -8.92
N ASP A 23 4.22 -1.50 -8.80
CA ASP A 23 5.08 -0.70 -9.66
C ASP A 23 5.77 0.38 -8.83
N GLN A 24 7.06 0.20 -8.58
CA GLN A 24 7.88 1.08 -7.76
C GLN A 24 7.29 1.31 -6.37
N PRO A 25 7.03 0.26 -5.59
CA PRO A 25 6.53 0.44 -4.22
C PRO A 25 7.60 1.10 -3.37
N HIS A 26 7.20 2.09 -2.55
CA HIS A 26 8.13 2.85 -1.73
C HIS A 26 8.00 2.54 -0.25
N GLY A 27 6.79 2.54 0.30
CA GLY A 27 6.59 2.35 1.72
C GLY A 27 5.75 1.12 2.03
N ILE A 28 6.01 0.55 3.19
CA ILE A 28 5.28 -0.63 3.66
C ILE A 28 5.05 -0.52 5.16
N TRP A 29 3.90 -1.00 5.62
CA TRP A 29 3.59 -1.13 7.04
C TRP A 29 2.93 -2.50 7.26
N VAL A 30 3.46 -3.26 8.22
CA VAL A 30 2.98 -4.61 8.51
C VAL A 30 2.22 -4.59 9.82
N SER A 31 0.97 -5.04 9.80
CA SER A 31 0.14 -5.08 10.99
C SER A 31 0.63 -6.14 11.98
N PRO A 32 0.93 -5.76 13.23
CA PRO A 32 1.26 -6.75 14.26
C PRO A 32 0.03 -7.54 14.71
N LYS A 33 -1.19 -7.07 14.40
CA LYS A 33 -2.44 -7.73 14.82
C LYS A 33 -2.92 -8.76 13.81
N THR A 34 -2.83 -8.43 12.52
CA THR A 34 -3.44 -9.24 11.47
C THR A 34 -2.44 -9.90 10.53
N GLY A 35 -1.22 -9.36 10.49
CA GLY A 35 -0.22 -9.78 9.50
C GLY A 35 -0.43 -9.18 8.13
N PHE A 36 -1.44 -8.35 7.93
CA PHE A 36 -1.61 -7.64 6.67
C PHE A 36 -0.45 -6.69 6.41
N MET A 37 -0.02 -6.65 5.16
CA MET A 37 0.97 -5.71 4.66
C MET A 37 0.26 -4.62 3.87
N TYR A 38 0.48 -3.37 4.24
CA TYR A 38 -0.06 -2.20 3.53
C TYR A 38 1.09 -1.57 2.78
N ILE A 39 0.93 -1.44 1.47
CA ILE A 39 2.04 -1.10 0.56
C ILE A 39 1.65 0.12 -0.24
N ALA A 40 2.50 1.15 -0.17
CA ALA A 40 2.37 2.32 -1.05
C ALA A 40 2.88 1.94 -2.44
N ASP A 41 1.95 1.63 -3.31
CA ASP A 41 2.20 1.22 -4.70
C ASP A 41 2.28 2.50 -5.55
N THR A 42 3.42 3.16 -5.46
CA THR A 42 3.61 4.56 -5.82
C THR A 42 3.22 4.88 -7.26
N TYR A 43 3.73 4.13 -8.22
CA TYR A 43 3.45 4.42 -9.64
C TYR A 43 2.03 4.07 -10.04
N ASN A 44 1.33 3.27 -9.24
CA ASN A 44 -0.07 2.93 -9.48
C ASN A 44 -1.03 3.80 -8.66
N ASN A 45 -0.52 4.80 -7.93
CA ASN A 45 -1.34 5.78 -7.19
C ASN A 45 -2.38 5.10 -6.29
N ARG A 46 -1.95 4.10 -5.56
CA ARG A 46 -2.85 3.31 -4.70
C ARG A 46 -2.09 2.75 -3.50
N ILE A 47 -2.84 2.34 -2.49
CA ILE A 47 -2.35 1.53 -1.39
C ILE A 47 -2.93 0.13 -1.55
N GLN A 48 -2.05 -0.87 -1.62
CA GLN A 48 -2.44 -2.27 -1.73
C GLN A 48 -2.26 -2.96 -0.38
N ARG A 49 -3.18 -3.87 -0.07
CA ARG A 49 -3.08 -4.73 1.11
C ARG A 49 -2.89 -6.17 0.67
N TRP A 50 -1.87 -6.80 1.23
CA TRP A 50 -1.56 -8.21 1.00
C TRP A 50 -1.43 -8.91 2.33
N LYS A 51 -1.77 -10.20 2.37
CA LYS A 51 -1.51 -11.06 3.50
C LYS A 51 -0.50 -12.13 3.07
N MET A 52 0.20 -12.72 4.04
CA MET A 52 1.16 -13.79 3.73
C MET A 52 0.48 -14.89 2.91
N ASN A 53 1.15 -15.33 1.84
CA ASN A 53 0.67 -16.33 0.89
C ASN A 53 -0.44 -15.86 -0.05
N ASP A 54 -0.85 -14.60 -0.01
CA ASP A 54 -1.77 -14.09 -1.01
C ASP A 54 -1.09 -14.03 -2.37
N THR A 55 -1.86 -14.34 -3.42
CA THR A 55 -1.38 -14.24 -4.80
C THR A 55 -1.76 -12.93 -5.44
N GLN A 56 -2.58 -12.12 -4.77
CA GLN A 56 -2.99 -10.81 -5.25
C GLN A 56 -3.31 -9.91 -4.07
N GLY A 57 -3.20 -8.60 -4.30
CA GLY A 57 -3.53 -7.59 -3.32
C GLY A 57 -4.93 -7.04 -3.49
N VAL A 58 -5.35 -6.24 -2.52
CA VAL A 58 -6.62 -5.52 -2.53
C VAL A 58 -6.32 -4.03 -2.40
N THR A 59 -6.94 -3.22 -3.25
CA THR A 59 -6.79 -1.76 -3.16
C THR A 59 -7.60 -1.24 -1.98
N ILE A 60 -6.91 -0.57 -1.06
CA ILE A 60 -7.51 -0.01 0.16
C ILE A 60 -7.73 1.48 0.05
N ALA A 61 -6.88 2.19 -0.69
CA ALA A 61 -6.97 3.63 -0.87
C ALA A 61 -6.41 4.01 -2.23
N GLY A 62 -6.91 5.11 -2.79
CA GLY A 62 -6.57 5.58 -4.13
C GLY A 62 -7.44 4.91 -5.18
N THR A 63 -7.49 5.54 -6.37
CA THR A 63 -8.29 5.05 -7.51
C THR A 63 -7.43 4.35 -8.57
N GLY A 64 -6.10 4.44 -8.43
CA GLY A 64 -5.17 4.00 -9.48
C GLY A 64 -4.85 5.09 -10.49
N ILE A 65 -5.60 6.18 -10.50
CA ILE A 65 -5.39 7.33 -11.37
C ILE A 65 -4.91 8.49 -10.52
N ALA A 66 -3.81 9.14 -10.93
CA ALA A 66 -3.26 10.27 -10.20
C ALA A 66 -4.26 11.42 -10.15
N GLY A 67 -4.44 12.02 -8.97
CA GLY A 67 -5.34 13.16 -8.81
C GLY A 67 -5.33 13.68 -7.38
N ASN A 68 -6.08 14.76 -7.17
CA ASN A 68 -6.09 15.47 -5.89
C ASN A 68 -7.45 15.47 -5.18
N LEU A 69 -8.42 14.71 -5.68
CA LEU A 69 -9.70 14.57 -5.00
C LEU A 69 -9.52 13.74 -3.71
N SER A 70 -10.54 13.75 -2.85
CA SER A 70 -10.45 13.05 -1.56
C SER A 70 -10.35 11.54 -1.71
N THR A 71 -10.71 10.99 -2.87
CA THR A 71 -10.61 9.57 -3.19
C THR A 71 -9.33 9.21 -3.92
N MET A 72 -8.51 10.19 -4.28
CA MET A 72 -7.36 10.01 -5.15
C MET A 72 -6.06 10.22 -4.40
N LEU A 73 -5.01 9.60 -4.92
CA LEU A 73 -3.63 9.79 -4.50
C LEU A 73 -2.77 10.13 -5.71
N ASN A 74 -1.63 10.76 -5.46
CA ASN A 74 -0.65 11.04 -6.51
C ASN A 74 0.74 10.76 -5.96
N TRP A 75 1.31 9.64 -6.36
CA TRP A 75 2.60 9.14 -5.90
C TRP A 75 2.64 8.98 -4.37
N PRO A 76 1.80 8.13 -3.80
CA PRO A 76 1.90 7.84 -2.37
C PRO A 76 3.24 7.17 -2.06
N ALA A 77 3.94 7.66 -1.04
CA ALA A 77 5.28 7.20 -0.72
C ALA A 77 5.35 6.45 0.60
N GLY A 78 4.46 6.75 1.53
CA GLY A 78 4.48 6.11 2.84
C GLY A 78 3.08 5.78 3.31
N VAL A 79 2.99 4.81 4.19
CA VAL A 79 1.73 4.33 4.73
C VAL A 79 1.93 3.84 6.16
N ALA A 80 0.94 4.08 7.02
CA ALA A 80 0.94 3.58 8.38
C ALA A 80 -0.49 3.53 8.90
N LEU A 81 -0.73 2.67 9.89
CA LEU A 81 -2.00 2.63 10.59
C LEU A 81 -1.83 3.14 12.02
N ASN A 82 -2.92 3.63 12.61
CA ASN A 82 -2.95 3.96 14.03
C ASN A 82 -2.94 2.69 14.88
N ALA A 83 -2.80 2.85 16.21
CA ALA A 83 -2.65 1.70 17.12
C ALA A 83 -3.83 0.72 17.07
N ASN A 84 -5.06 1.24 16.89
CA ASN A 84 -6.26 0.41 16.79
C ASN A 84 -6.51 -0.12 15.38
N GLU A 85 -5.70 0.28 14.40
CA GLU A 85 -5.82 -0.13 13.01
C GLU A 85 -7.18 0.22 12.39
N THR A 86 -7.74 1.36 12.80
CA THR A 86 -9.00 1.87 12.30
C THR A 86 -8.83 2.94 11.23
N PHE A 87 -7.65 3.58 11.18
CA PHE A 87 -7.33 4.61 10.21
C PHE A 87 -6.03 4.29 9.50
N LEU A 88 -6.05 4.54 8.20
CA LEU A 88 -4.87 4.45 7.34
C LEU A 88 -4.38 5.87 7.04
N TYR A 89 -3.10 6.13 7.29
CA TYR A 89 -2.46 7.41 6.99
C TYR A 89 -1.52 7.22 5.82
N VAL A 90 -1.64 8.09 4.83
CA VAL A 90 -0.87 8.00 3.59
C VAL A 90 -0.14 9.30 3.32
N SER A 91 1.16 9.21 3.07
CA SER A 91 1.95 10.32 2.57
C SER A 91 1.67 10.47 1.07
N ASP A 92 0.78 11.40 0.72
CA ASP A 92 0.35 11.65 -0.65
C ASP A 92 1.29 12.67 -1.28
N GLN A 93 2.45 12.19 -1.70
CA GLN A 93 3.64 13.00 -1.94
C GLN A 93 3.44 14.12 -2.94
N ASN A 94 2.89 13.84 -4.12
CA ASN A 94 2.75 14.86 -5.15
C ASN A 94 1.61 15.84 -4.89
N ASN A 95 0.74 15.55 -3.92
CA ASN A 95 -0.30 16.46 -3.47
C ASN A 95 0.09 17.22 -2.21
N ASN A 96 1.32 17.01 -1.70
CA ASN A 96 1.86 17.74 -0.53
C ASN A 96 0.93 17.63 0.68
N ARG A 97 0.42 16.42 0.96
CA ARG A 97 -0.54 16.23 2.04
C ARG A 97 -0.41 14.84 2.67
N ILE A 98 -0.92 14.72 3.89
CA ILE A 98 -1.15 13.44 4.55
C ILE A 98 -2.66 13.19 4.50
N GLN A 99 -3.06 12.09 3.88
CA GLN A 99 -4.47 11.70 3.82
C GLN A 99 -4.75 10.59 4.81
N ARG A 100 -5.90 10.69 5.46
CA ARG A 100 -6.39 9.65 6.38
C ARG A 100 -7.61 8.99 5.76
N PHE A 101 -7.60 7.67 5.70
CA PHE A 101 -8.73 6.88 5.22
C PHE A 101 -9.27 6.05 6.36
N ASP A 102 -10.60 5.97 6.46
CA ASP A 102 -11.28 5.21 7.50
C ASP A 102 -11.44 3.76 7.04
N LEU A 103 -10.88 2.83 7.80
CA LEU A 103 -10.90 1.40 7.48
C LEU A 103 -12.12 0.67 8.04
N THR A 104 -12.96 1.36 8.83
CA THR A 104 -14.10 0.74 9.50
C THR A 104 -15.43 0.94 8.75
N VAL A 105 -15.41 1.63 7.64
CA VAL A 105 -16.61 1.90 6.83
C VAL A 105 -16.66 1.03 5.59
#